data_b0e5f86fdda30e91485b289dd9f8ad56
#
_entry.id   b0e5f86fdda30e91485b289dd9f8ad56
#
_cell.length_a   1.000
_cell.length_b   1.000
_cell.length_c   1.000
_cell.angle_alpha   90.00
_cell.angle_beta   90.00
_cell.angle_gamma   90.00
#
_symmetry.space_group_name_H-M   'P 1'
#
loop_
_entity.id
_entity.type
_entity.pdbx_description
1 polymer ?
#
loop_
_entity_poly.entity_id
_entity_poly.type
_entity_poly.pdbx_seq_one_letter_code
_entity_poly.pdbx_strand_id
1 'polypeptide(L)'
;MSQPVPTDARAPTLPLAGEERDWAARIRAGDTVAFERAFRTYDPALCKFACRYVHSRDVAQELVHDVFATLWEERARLRVGKLKSYLYAAVRNSAISHLRHERVERRWREQAPTTAAPLDENEGERRLETAELEAAVERVLDLVPDRCRLALTLRWQRQMSYAQVAAAMGISVKTVEIYVGRGLAALRKSYQTLAPHR
;
A
#
# COMPACT_ATOMS: atom_id res chain seq x y z
N MET A 1 -37.81 7.94 -19.88
CA MET A 1 -36.80 9.02 -19.82
C MET A 1 -35.68 8.54 -18.93
N SER A 2 -34.63 7.92 -19.52
CA SER A 2 -33.51 7.35 -18.80
C SER A 2 -32.45 8.43 -18.63
N GLN A 3 -32.08 8.73 -17.39
CA GLN A 3 -30.98 9.63 -17.13
C GLN A 3 -29.64 8.91 -17.35
N PRO A 4 -28.65 9.54 -17.97
CA PRO A 4 -27.32 8.96 -18.15
C PRO A 4 -26.58 8.95 -16.82
N VAL A 5 -26.05 7.77 -16.46
CA VAL A 5 -25.09 7.58 -15.34
C VAL A 5 -23.80 8.30 -15.70
N PRO A 6 -23.25 9.17 -14.87
CA PRO A 6 -21.96 9.81 -15.14
C PRO A 6 -20.84 8.78 -14.95
N THR A 7 -20.28 8.32 -16.06
CA THR A 7 -19.07 7.52 -16.11
C THR A 7 -17.86 8.45 -15.93
N ASP A 8 -17.54 8.84 -14.72
CA ASP A 8 -16.25 9.47 -14.42
C ASP A 8 -15.28 8.43 -13.85
N ALA A 9 -14.72 7.63 -14.76
CA ALA A 9 -13.68 6.64 -14.46
C ALA A 9 -12.30 7.29 -14.57
N ARG A 10 -12.09 8.39 -13.85
CA ARG A 10 -10.76 8.94 -13.63
C ARG A 10 -10.08 8.09 -12.56
N ALA A 11 -8.88 7.58 -12.88
CA ALA A 11 -8.03 6.91 -11.89
C ALA A 11 -7.91 7.81 -10.64
N PRO A 12 -8.01 7.24 -9.42
CA PRO A 12 -8.02 8.04 -8.20
C PRO A 12 -6.71 8.80 -8.08
N THR A 13 -6.75 10.08 -8.41
CA THR A 13 -5.63 11.01 -8.21
C THR A 13 -5.41 11.13 -6.71
N LEU A 14 -4.17 10.92 -6.26
CA LEU A 14 -3.83 11.09 -4.84
C LEU A 14 -4.19 12.51 -4.39
N PRO A 15 -4.81 12.66 -3.20
CA PRO A 15 -5.22 13.96 -2.71
C PRO A 15 -4.00 14.87 -2.49
N LEU A 16 -4.17 16.15 -2.77
CA LEU A 16 -3.20 17.16 -2.40
C LEU A 16 -3.08 17.22 -0.86
N ALA A 17 -1.94 17.64 -0.34
CA ALA A 17 -1.70 17.69 1.12
C ALA A 17 -2.75 18.51 1.90
N GLY A 18 -3.40 19.48 1.24
CA GLY A 18 -4.51 20.25 1.79
C GLY A 18 -5.79 19.44 1.94
N GLU A 19 -6.15 18.67 0.92
CA GLU A 19 -7.34 17.81 0.90
C GLU A 19 -7.23 16.68 1.94
N GLU A 20 -6.04 16.10 2.11
CA GLU A 20 -5.79 15.07 3.12
C GLU A 20 -6.01 15.59 4.54
N ARG A 21 -5.61 16.85 4.81
CA ARG A 21 -5.86 17.48 6.11
C ARG A 21 -7.34 17.72 6.35
N ASP A 22 -8.07 18.15 5.33
CA ASP A 22 -9.51 18.36 5.39
C ASP A 22 -10.23 17.04 5.67
N TRP A 23 -9.90 15.96 4.95
CA TRP A 23 -10.50 14.66 5.18
C TRP A 23 -10.27 14.14 6.61
N ALA A 24 -9.07 14.26 7.14
CA ALA A 24 -8.78 13.83 8.50
C ALA A 24 -9.59 14.60 9.54
N ALA A 25 -9.77 15.91 9.37
CA ALA A 25 -10.59 16.73 10.26
C ALA A 25 -12.07 16.36 10.17
N ARG A 26 -12.60 16.17 8.96
CA ARG A 26 -13.99 15.78 8.70
C ARG A 26 -14.31 14.39 9.19
N ILE A 27 -13.42 13.39 8.95
CA ILE A 27 -13.58 12.02 9.48
C ILE A 27 -13.62 12.06 11.01
N ARG A 28 -12.75 12.84 11.65
CA ARG A 28 -12.78 13.01 13.09
C ARG A 28 -14.10 13.58 13.61
N ALA A 29 -14.73 14.45 12.82
CA ALA A 29 -16.05 15.01 13.11
C ALA A 29 -17.22 14.05 12.78
N GLY A 30 -16.96 12.87 12.23
CA GLY A 30 -17.96 11.86 11.89
C GLY A 30 -18.55 11.99 10.49
N ASP A 31 -17.89 12.70 9.57
CA ASP A 31 -18.34 12.85 8.19
C ASP A 31 -18.08 11.56 7.39
N THR A 32 -19.15 10.84 7.08
CA THR A 32 -19.14 9.60 6.31
C THR A 32 -18.72 9.79 4.85
N VAL A 33 -19.02 10.95 4.25
CA VAL A 33 -18.64 11.26 2.86
C VAL A 33 -17.13 11.43 2.74
N ALA A 34 -16.52 12.12 3.72
CA ALA A 34 -15.06 12.25 3.77
C ALA A 34 -14.38 10.90 4.02
N PHE A 35 -14.97 10.05 4.86
CA PHE A 35 -14.49 8.69 5.10
C PHE A 35 -14.56 7.84 3.83
N GLU A 36 -15.69 7.82 3.12
CA GLU A 36 -15.87 7.08 1.87
C GLU A 36 -14.85 7.53 0.80
N ARG A 37 -14.64 8.83 0.66
CA ARG A 37 -13.61 9.36 -0.27
C ARG A 37 -12.21 8.90 0.09
N ALA A 38 -11.86 8.93 1.38
CA ALA A 38 -10.57 8.43 1.86
C ALA A 38 -10.43 6.93 1.60
N PHE A 39 -11.49 6.14 1.87
CA PHE A 39 -11.52 4.71 1.60
C PHE A 39 -11.26 4.45 0.11
N ARG A 40 -12.07 4.97 -0.80
CA ARG A 40 -11.93 4.76 -2.25
C ARG A 40 -10.56 5.17 -2.79
N THR A 41 -9.94 6.19 -2.18
CA THR A 41 -8.64 6.71 -2.62
C THR A 41 -7.47 5.86 -2.14
N TYR A 42 -7.53 5.39 -0.88
CA TYR A 42 -6.40 4.68 -0.28
C TYR A 42 -6.49 3.17 -0.36
N ASP A 43 -7.70 2.59 -0.42
CA ASP A 43 -7.92 1.14 -0.39
C ASP A 43 -7.08 0.38 -1.44
N PRO A 44 -7.10 0.70 -2.75
CA PRO A 44 -6.35 -0.08 -3.74
C PRO A 44 -4.85 -0.06 -3.50
N ALA A 45 -4.35 1.07 -3.00
CA ALA A 45 -2.93 1.24 -2.70
C ALA A 45 -2.50 0.53 -1.43
N LEU A 46 -3.37 0.51 -0.42
CA LEU A 46 -3.13 -0.18 0.85
C LEU A 46 -3.23 -1.70 0.68
N CYS A 47 -4.18 -2.20 -0.12
CA CYS A 47 -4.27 -3.61 -0.48
C CYS A 47 -2.99 -4.08 -1.20
N LYS A 48 -2.51 -3.33 -2.20
CA LYS A 48 -1.24 -3.64 -2.86
C LYS A 48 -0.04 -3.59 -1.89
N PHE A 49 -0.09 -2.68 -0.91
CA PHE A 49 0.93 -2.59 0.13
C PHE A 49 0.87 -3.78 1.11
N ALA A 50 -0.31 -4.16 1.59
CA ALA A 50 -0.51 -5.31 2.49
C ALA A 50 -0.11 -6.63 1.82
N CYS A 51 -0.45 -6.82 0.55
CA CYS A 51 -0.15 -8.00 -0.24
C CYS A 51 1.35 -8.33 -0.28
N ARG A 52 2.23 -7.33 -0.16
CA ARG A 52 3.70 -7.54 -0.05
C ARG A 52 4.15 -8.19 1.26
N TYR A 53 3.28 -8.21 2.26
CA TYR A 53 3.54 -8.86 3.55
C TYR A 53 2.90 -10.24 3.61
N VAL A 54 1.61 -10.32 3.23
CA VAL A 54 0.81 -11.54 3.45
C VAL A 54 0.74 -12.43 2.21
N HIS A 55 1.18 -11.97 1.03
CA HIS A 55 1.20 -12.71 -0.24
C HIS A 55 -0.17 -13.30 -0.65
N SER A 56 -1.27 -12.76 -0.11
CA SER A 56 -2.64 -13.11 -0.43
C SER A 56 -3.44 -11.84 -0.62
N ARG A 57 -4.19 -11.75 -1.73
CA ARG A 57 -4.99 -10.58 -2.05
C ARG A 57 -6.20 -10.46 -1.12
N ASP A 58 -6.85 -11.58 -0.83
CA ASP A 58 -8.05 -11.62 0.01
C ASP A 58 -7.71 -11.25 1.45
N VAL A 59 -6.65 -11.84 2.01
CA VAL A 59 -6.14 -11.48 3.34
C VAL A 59 -5.71 -10.01 3.38
N ALA A 60 -5.03 -9.53 2.33
CA ALA A 60 -4.62 -8.12 2.26
C ALA A 60 -5.83 -7.17 2.28
N GLN A 61 -6.89 -7.51 1.57
CA GLN A 61 -8.13 -6.73 1.52
C GLN A 61 -8.84 -6.74 2.88
N GLU A 62 -8.97 -7.90 3.52
CA GLU A 62 -9.55 -8.04 4.86
C GLU A 62 -8.81 -7.16 5.87
N LEU A 63 -7.47 -7.25 5.93
CA LEU A 63 -6.65 -6.45 6.83
C LEU A 63 -6.80 -4.94 6.60
N VAL A 64 -6.95 -4.51 5.35
CA VAL A 64 -7.18 -3.09 5.01
C VAL A 64 -8.56 -2.65 5.46
N HIS A 65 -9.59 -3.47 5.24
CA HIS A 65 -10.95 -3.16 5.69
C HIS A 65 -11.03 -3.05 7.22
N ASP A 66 -10.38 -3.95 7.96
CA ASP A 66 -10.30 -3.89 9.42
C ASP A 66 -9.62 -2.61 9.91
N VAL A 67 -8.57 -2.17 9.22
CA VAL A 67 -7.90 -0.91 9.54
C VAL A 67 -8.83 0.29 9.32
N PHE A 68 -9.64 0.29 8.26
CA PHE A 68 -10.62 1.35 8.04
C PHE A 68 -11.76 1.30 9.04
N ALA A 69 -12.24 0.12 9.43
CA ALA A 69 -13.23 -0.04 10.49
C ALA A 69 -12.71 0.53 11.82
N THR A 70 -11.51 0.14 12.22
CA THR A 70 -10.84 0.68 13.43
C THR A 70 -10.64 2.20 13.33
N LEU A 71 -10.24 2.72 12.17
CA LEU A 71 -10.12 4.16 11.95
C LEU A 71 -11.46 4.87 12.23
N TRP A 72 -12.57 4.30 11.74
CA TRP A 72 -13.90 4.90 11.96
C TRP A 72 -14.33 4.85 13.42
N GLU A 73 -14.11 3.74 14.08
CA GLU A 73 -14.41 3.56 15.51
C GLU A 73 -13.59 4.52 16.37
N GLU A 74 -12.29 4.63 16.11
CA GLU A 74 -11.36 5.46 16.88
C GLU A 74 -11.16 6.88 16.29
N ARG A 75 -12.02 7.32 15.38
CA ARG A 75 -11.86 8.57 14.62
C ARG A 75 -11.63 9.82 15.47
N ALA A 76 -12.17 9.85 16.69
CA ALA A 76 -11.97 10.95 17.61
C ALA A 76 -10.49 11.18 17.99
N ARG A 77 -9.67 10.13 17.92
CA ARG A 77 -8.22 10.16 18.21
C ARG A 77 -7.37 10.48 16.98
N LEU A 78 -7.98 10.59 15.80
CA LEU A 78 -7.27 10.84 14.54
C LEU A 78 -6.54 12.18 14.58
N ARG A 79 -5.24 12.17 14.30
CA ARG A 79 -4.43 13.38 14.18
C ARG A 79 -4.57 13.98 12.79
N VAL A 80 -5.08 15.20 12.72
CA VAL A 80 -5.22 15.95 11.46
C VAL A 80 -3.87 16.09 10.76
N GLY A 81 -3.84 15.81 9.45
CA GLY A 81 -2.65 15.92 8.62
C GLY A 81 -1.71 14.70 8.63
N LYS A 82 -2.11 13.59 9.25
CA LYS A 82 -1.31 12.35 9.28
C LYS A 82 -2.10 11.11 8.82
N LEU A 83 -3.23 11.28 8.14
CA LEU A 83 -4.12 10.19 7.74
C LEU A 83 -3.39 9.13 6.92
N LYS A 84 -2.70 9.54 5.86
CA LYS A 84 -1.95 8.63 4.98
C LYS A 84 -0.91 7.80 5.74
N SER A 85 -0.02 8.46 6.48
CA SER A 85 1.03 7.76 7.23
C SER A 85 0.45 6.88 8.34
N TYR A 86 -0.66 7.27 8.94
CA TYR A 86 -1.39 6.45 9.91
C TYR A 86 -1.92 5.17 9.24
N LEU A 87 -2.62 5.27 8.11
CA LEU A 87 -3.18 4.13 7.39
C LEU A 87 -2.09 3.12 6.99
N TYR A 88 -0.99 3.58 6.39
CA TYR A 88 0.10 2.69 6.01
C TYR A 88 0.77 2.03 7.23
N ALA A 89 0.95 2.76 8.34
CA ALA A 89 1.49 2.20 9.57
C ALA A 89 0.54 1.16 10.20
N ALA A 90 -0.76 1.45 10.22
CA ALA A 90 -1.79 0.56 10.75
C ALA A 90 -1.87 -0.75 9.93
N VAL A 91 -1.95 -0.65 8.60
CA VAL A 91 -1.97 -1.82 7.70
C VAL A 91 -0.70 -2.65 7.85
N ARG A 92 0.49 -2.03 7.94
CA ARG A 92 1.73 -2.76 8.22
C ARG A 92 1.66 -3.52 9.54
N ASN A 93 1.20 -2.87 10.60
CA ASN A 93 1.13 -3.50 11.92
C ASN A 93 0.12 -4.66 11.92
N SER A 94 -1.03 -4.49 11.26
CA SER A 94 -2.04 -5.54 11.08
C SER A 94 -1.46 -6.73 10.30
N ALA A 95 -0.78 -6.50 9.19
CA ALA A 95 -0.13 -7.55 8.39
C ALA A 95 0.95 -8.30 9.18
N ILE A 96 1.80 -7.59 9.95
CA ILE A 96 2.82 -8.23 10.79
C ILE A 96 2.17 -9.06 11.92
N SER A 97 1.08 -8.57 12.52
CA SER A 97 0.32 -9.31 13.54
C SER A 97 -0.28 -10.57 12.94
N HIS A 98 -0.92 -10.49 11.77
CA HIS A 98 -1.46 -11.63 11.05
C HIS A 98 -0.39 -12.71 10.79
N LEU A 99 0.77 -12.34 10.22
CA LEU A 99 1.87 -13.28 9.99
C LEU A 99 2.42 -13.91 11.26
N ARG A 100 2.37 -13.18 12.39
CA ARG A 100 2.77 -13.74 13.68
C ARG A 100 1.77 -14.78 14.17
N HIS A 101 0.47 -14.51 14.04
CA HIS A 101 -0.59 -15.47 14.38
C HIS A 101 -0.52 -16.71 13.49
N GLU A 102 -0.42 -16.53 12.18
CA GLU A 102 -0.28 -17.64 11.23
C GLU A 102 0.94 -18.53 11.54
N ARG A 103 2.08 -17.94 11.93
CA ARG A 103 3.27 -18.69 12.35
C ARG A 103 3.04 -19.50 13.62
N VAL A 104 2.30 -18.94 14.59
CA VAL A 104 1.94 -19.66 15.81
C VAL A 104 1.01 -20.82 15.48
N GLU A 105 -0.04 -20.59 14.71
CA GLU A 105 -0.98 -21.62 14.29
C GLU A 105 -0.31 -22.72 13.45
N ARG A 106 0.63 -22.35 12.56
CA ARG A 106 1.41 -23.34 11.79
C ARG A 106 2.22 -24.25 12.71
N ARG A 107 2.89 -23.69 13.72
CA ARG A 107 3.63 -24.49 14.73
C ARG A 107 2.72 -25.44 15.50
N TRP A 108 1.50 -25.03 15.82
CA TRP A 108 0.51 -25.91 16.46
C TRP A 108 0.03 -27.00 15.51
N ARG A 109 -0.18 -26.68 14.21
CA ARG A 109 -0.56 -27.67 13.18
C ARG A 109 0.57 -28.64 12.82
N GLU A 110 1.82 -28.21 12.81
CA GLU A 110 2.98 -29.07 12.59
C GLU A 110 3.20 -30.09 13.71
N GLN A 111 2.61 -29.86 14.89
CA GLN A 111 2.53 -30.84 15.97
C GLN A 111 1.34 -31.80 15.82
N ALA A 112 0.46 -31.59 14.83
CA ALA A 112 -0.61 -32.50 14.41
C ALA A 112 -0.40 -32.87 12.94
N PRO A 113 -0.37 -34.16 12.55
CA PRO A 113 -0.08 -34.55 11.18
C PRO A 113 -1.28 -34.29 10.27
N THR A 114 -1.19 -33.32 9.36
CA THR A 114 -2.07 -33.26 8.18
C THR A 114 -1.55 -32.29 7.10
N THR A 115 -1.60 -32.76 5.88
CA THR A 115 -1.42 -32.27 4.53
C THR A 115 -1.55 -30.78 4.25
N ALA A 116 -0.55 -30.24 3.54
CA ALA A 116 -0.53 -28.91 2.93
C ALA A 116 -1.31 -28.89 1.59
N ALA A 117 -2.09 -27.84 1.38
CA ALA A 117 -2.69 -27.50 0.09
C ALA A 117 -1.92 -26.35 -0.57
N PRO A 118 -1.79 -26.33 -1.91
CA PRO A 118 -1.02 -25.31 -2.64
C PRO A 118 -1.81 -24.01 -2.79
N LEU A 119 -1.07 -22.91 -2.83
CA LEU A 119 -1.58 -21.57 -3.07
C LEU A 119 -1.82 -21.34 -4.57
N ASP A 120 -2.98 -20.83 -4.89
CA ASP A 120 -3.43 -20.52 -6.24
C ASP A 120 -3.08 -19.06 -6.60
N GLU A 121 -2.32 -18.89 -7.69
CA GLU A 121 -2.05 -17.59 -8.30
C GLU A 121 -3.13 -17.34 -9.35
N ASN A 122 -3.88 -16.25 -9.22
CA ASN A 122 -4.71 -15.81 -10.33
C ASN A 122 -4.65 -14.30 -10.54
N GLU A 123 -4.07 -13.93 -11.67
CA GLU A 123 -4.03 -12.59 -12.21
C GLU A 123 -5.32 -12.29 -12.97
N GLY A 124 -5.87 -11.10 -12.72
CA GLY A 124 -6.97 -10.53 -13.46
C GLY A 124 -6.53 -9.29 -14.26
N GLU A 125 -6.60 -9.42 -15.57
CA GLU A 125 -6.40 -8.39 -16.60
C GLU A 125 -7.09 -7.07 -16.33
N ARG A 126 -6.39 -5.92 -16.51
CA ARG A 126 -7.05 -4.68 -16.93
C ARG A 126 -6.18 -3.49 -17.34
N ARG A 127 -6.48 -2.95 -18.53
CA ARG A 127 -6.28 -1.61 -19.12
C ARG A 127 -4.94 -1.35 -19.83
N LEU A 128 -5.05 -1.31 -21.17
CA LEU A 128 -3.97 -1.55 -22.13
C LEU A 128 -2.97 -0.40 -22.42
N GLU A 129 -3.15 0.85 -22.03
CA GLU A 129 -2.17 1.91 -22.37
C GLU A 129 -1.45 2.51 -21.14
N THR A 130 -2.12 2.69 -20.03
CA THR A 130 -1.46 3.01 -18.75
C THR A 130 -0.82 1.78 -18.12
N ALA A 131 -1.34 0.59 -18.44
CA ALA A 131 -0.83 -0.70 -17.96
C ALA A 131 0.56 -1.05 -18.49
N GLU A 132 0.90 -0.68 -19.74
CA GLU A 132 2.22 -0.97 -20.30
C GLU A 132 3.33 -0.15 -19.65
N LEU A 133 3.09 1.12 -19.35
CA LEU A 133 4.05 1.96 -18.64
C LEU A 133 4.14 1.55 -17.16
N GLU A 134 3.02 1.27 -16.52
CA GLU A 134 3.00 0.76 -15.14
C GLU A 134 3.68 -0.61 -15.03
N ALA A 135 3.42 -1.52 -15.97
CA ALA A 135 4.07 -2.82 -16.04
C ALA A 135 5.57 -2.71 -16.35
N ALA A 136 5.99 -1.74 -17.17
CA ALA A 136 7.40 -1.47 -17.42
C ALA A 136 8.10 -0.93 -16.15
N VAL A 137 7.46 -0.02 -15.44
CA VAL A 137 7.96 0.51 -14.17
C VAL A 137 8.00 -0.61 -13.11
N GLU A 138 6.99 -1.47 -13.04
CA GLU A 138 6.99 -2.60 -12.10
C GLU A 138 8.11 -3.60 -12.40
N ARG A 139 8.31 -3.98 -13.67
CA ARG A 139 9.43 -4.85 -14.06
C ARG A 139 10.79 -4.29 -13.67
N VAL A 140 11.01 -2.98 -13.82
CA VAL A 140 12.26 -2.33 -13.39
C VAL A 140 12.36 -2.28 -11.88
N LEU A 141 11.23 -2.07 -11.18
CA LEU A 141 11.17 -2.10 -9.71
C LEU A 141 11.39 -3.51 -9.15
N ASP A 142 11.07 -4.58 -9.89
CA ASP A 142 11.31 -5.97 -9.45
C ASP A 142 12.79 -6.32 -9.32
N LEU A 143 13.67 -5.57 -9.99
CA LEU A 143 15.13 -5.68 -9.85
C LEU A 143 15.67 -4.99 -8.58
N VAL A 144 14.82 -4.25 -7.86
CA VAL A 144 15.20 -3.53 -6.64
C VAL A 144 14.81 -4.36 -5.41
N PRO A 145 15.69 -4.51 -4.41
CA PRO A 145 15.36 -5.23 -3.18
C PRO A 145 14.04 -4.70 -2.56
N ASP A 146 13.18 -5.60 -2.08
CA ASP A 146 11.80 -5.30 -1.66
C ASP A 146 11.65 -4.10 -0.73
N ARG A 147 12.50 -4.01 0.28
CA ARG A 147 12.45 -2.87 1.23
C ARG A 147 12.85 -1.55 0.59
N CYS A 148 13.79 -1.59 -0.36
CA CYS A 148 14.21 -0.41 -1.12
C CYS A 148 13.11 0.00 -2.11
N ARG A 149 12.52 -0.96 -2.82
CA ARG A 149 11.37 -0.75 -3.71
C ARG A 149 10.19 -0.14 -2.96
N LEU A 150 9.86 -0.67 -1.77
CA LEU A 150 8.81 -0.12 -0.94
C LEU A 150 9.08 1.33 -0.55
N ALA A 151 10.30 1.65 -0.11
CA ALA A 151 10.67 3.02 0.25
C ALA A 151 10.55 3.98 -0.95
N LEU A 152 10.97 3.54 -2.15
CA LEU A 152 10.82 4.28 -3.40
C LEU A 152 9.34 4.52 -3.73
N THR A 153 8.52 3.48 -3.69
CA THR A 153 7.08 3.56 -3.96
C THR A 153 6.40 4.56 -3.02
N LEU A 154 6.62 4.45 -1.72
CA LEU A 154 6.04 5.37 -0.74
C LEU A 154 6.52 6.80 -0.94
N ARG A 155 7.80 7.00 -1.26
CA ARG A 155 8.38 8.32 -1.45
C ARG A 155 7.87 9.01 -2.71
N TRP A 156 7.88 8.33 -3.86
CA TRP A 156 7.55 8.94 -5.16
C TRP A 156 6.11 8.68 -5.62
N GLN A 157 5.66 7.45 -5.66
CA GLN A 157 4.29 7.18 -6.12
C GLN A 157 3.24 7.65 -5.12
N ARG A 158 3.55 7.63 -3.80
CA ARG A 158 2.64 8.09 -2.76
C ARG A 158 3.00 9.46 -2.20
N GLN A 159 4.02 10.12 -2.73
CA GLN A 159 4.45 11.48 -2.36
C GLN A 159 4.63 11.67 -0.83
N MET A 160 5.11 10.67 -0.14
CA MET A 160 5.38 10.74 1.29
C MET A 160 6.71 11.42 1.58
N SER A 161 6.79 12.23 2.64
CA SER A 161 8.06 12.69 3.19
C SER A 161 8.86 11.54 3.79
N TYR A 162 10.16 11.68 3.96
CA TYR A 162 10.99 10.66 4.60
C TYR A 162 10.50 10.29 6.01
N ALA A 163 10.00 11.27 6.78
CA ALA A 163 9.41 11.02 8.08
C ALA A 163 8.13 10.18 8.00
N GLN A 164 7.28 10.43 6.99
CA GLN A 164 6.08 9.63 6.75
C GLN A 164 6.41 8.21 6.29
N VAL A 165 7.40 8.06 5.40
CA VAL A 165 7.89 6.73 4.98
C VAL A 165 8.47 5.97 6.17
N ALA A 166 9.26 6.63 7.02
CA ALA A 166 9.82 6.04 8.23
C ALA A 166 8.71 5.53 9.18
N ALA A 167 7.67 6.35 9.40
CA ALA A 167 6.50 5.95 10.20
C ALA A 167 5.75 4.77 9.57
N ALA A 168 5.47 4.83 8.25
CA ALA A 168 4.78 3.76 7.51
C ALA A 168 5.57 2.44 7.53
N MET A 169 6.88 2.50 7.39
CA MET A 169 7.75 1.31 7.39
C MET A 169 8.23 0.89 8.78
N GLY A 170 7.99 1.70 9.82
CA GLY A 170 8.44 1.48 11.20
C GLY A 170 9.95 1.40 11.37
N ILE A 171 10.67 2.28 10.68
CA ILE A 171 12.12 2.38 10.69
C ILE A 171 12.55 3.84 10.92
N SER A 172 13.85 4.08 11.13
CA SER A 172 14.37 5.43 11.26
C SER A 172 14.41 6.17 9.92
N VAL A 173 14.34 7.50 9.95
CA VAL A 173 14.50 8.34 8.75
C VAL A 173 15.82 8.05 8.05
N LYS A 174 16.90 7.87 8.82
CA LYS A 174 18.23 7.51 8.29
C LYS A 174 18.21 6.17 7.53
N THR A 175 17.43 5.20 8.02
CA THR A 175 17.27 3.92 7.32
C THR A 175 16.48 4.09 6.02
N VAL A 176 15.47 4.99 5.98
CA VAL A 176 14.76 5.33 4.74
C VAL A 176 15.72 5.92 3.71
N GLU A 177 16.60 6.85 4.11
CA GLU A 177 17.60 7.44 3.22
C GLU A 177 18.50 6.37 2.60
N ILE A 178 18.94 5.41 3.41
CA ILE A 178 19.75 4.28 2.93
C ILE A 178 18.96 3.42 1.92
N TYR A 179 17.71 3.09 2.21
CA TYR A 179 16.88 2.28 1.30
C TYR A 179 16.58 3.00 -0.01
N VAL A 180 16.29 4.30 0.07
CA VAL A 180 16.07 5.15 -1.11
C VAL A 180 17.36 5.21 -1.95
N GLY A 181 18.50 5.47 -1.33
CA GLY A 181 19.78 5.54 -2.02
C GLY A 181 20.18 4.21 -2.70
N ARG A 182 20.02 3.08 -2.00
CA ARG A 182 20.25 1.74 -2.56
C ARG A 182 19.29 1.42 -3.69
N GLY A 183 18.02 1.77 -3.55
CA GLY A 183 17.02 1.56 -4.58
C GLY A 183 17.31 2.36 -5.85
N LEU A 184 17.70 3.63 -5.73
CA LEU A 184 18.11 4.46 -6.86
C LEU A 184 19.38 3.93 -7.54
N ALA A 185 20.35 3.42 -6.76
CA ALA A 185 21.55 2.81 -7.32
C ALA A 185 21.22 1.54 -8.12
N ALA A 186 20.31 0.69 -7.61
CA ALA A 186 19.83 -0.50 -8.32
C ALA A 186 19.12 -0.13 -9.63
N LEU A 187 18.21 0.85 -9.61
CA LEU A 187 17.54 1.35 -10.80
C LEU A 187 18.51 1.90 -11.85
N ARG A 188 19.52 2.66 -11.41
CA ARG A 188 20.55 3.19 -12.32
C ARG A 188 21.35 2.08 -12.99
N LYS A 189 21.73 1.05 -12.23
CA LYS A 189 22.44 -0.11 -12.76
C LYS A 189 21.59 -0.86 -13.79
N SER A 190 20.31 -1.08 -13.51
CA SER A 190 19.39 -1.75 -14.43
C SER A 190 19.18 -0.95 -15.71
N TYR A 191 19.06 0.37 -15.61
CA TYR A 191 18.94 1.25 -16.78
C TYR A 191 20.20 1.19 -17.67
N GLN A 192 21.38 1.18 -17.09
CA GLN A 192 22.65 1.06 -17.83
C GLN A 192 22.78 -0.30 -18.55
N THR A 193 22.17 -1.36 -18.00
CA THR A 193 22.18 -2.70 -18.62
C THR A 193 21.11 -2.81 -19.74
N LEU A 194 20.01 -2.07 -19.64
CA LEU A 194 18.89 -2.10 -20.60
C LEU A 194 19.01 -1.06 -21.73
N ALA A 195 19.84 -0.03 -21.56
CA ALA A 195 20.13 0.95 -22.61
C ALA A 195 21.35 0.47 -23.40
N PRO A 196 21.16 -0.13 -24.62
CA PRO A 196 22.30 -0.43 -25.46
C PRO A 196 22.97 0.89 -25.87
N HIS A 197 24.28 0.91 -25.81
CA HIS A 197 25.11 2.03 -26.23
C HIS A 197 24.65 2.59 -27.59
N ARG A 198 24.19 3.84 -27.57
CA ARG A 198 24.20 4.67 -28.78
C ARG A 198 25.57 5.29 -28.95
#